data_acad5fc46413863012406245fb5a9712
#
_entry.id   acad5fc46413863012406245fb5a9712
#
_cell.length_a   1.000
_cell.length_b   1.000
_cell.length_c   1.000
_cell.angle_alpha   90.00
_cell.angle_beta   90.00
_cell.angle_gamma   90.00
#
_symmetry.space_group_name_H-M   'P 1'
#
loop_
_entity.id
_entity.type
_entity.pdbx_description
1 polymer ?
#
loop_
_entity_poly.entity_id
_entity_poly.type
_entity_poly.pdbx_seq_one_letter_code
_entity_poly.pdbx_strand_id
1 'polypeptide(L)'
;MAANIGGYISIGTNNLEAAREFYDKLFEQIGVKGFRGNERSYFYKFVKTDTYFAIFVPFDGKEATVGNGSMTGITFDSIEEVNQIYQIAIESGALDEGKPEQKMDTFYGGYIRDLDGNKLVFCKMG
;
A
#
# COMPACT_ATOMS: atom_id res chain seq x y z
N MET A 1 8.13 -26.46 13.58
CA MET A 1 7.65 -25.08 13.77
C MET A 1 7.23 -24.51 12.41
N ALA A 2 6.07 -23.88 12.32
CA ALA A 2 5.59 -23.28 11.08
C ALA A 2 5.37 -21.77 11.27
N ALA A 3 5.55 -21.00 10.21
CA ALA A 3 5.37 -19.56 10.25
C ALA A 3 4.85 -19.04 8.92
N ASN A 4 4.14 -17.93 8.97
CA ASN A 4 3.67 -17.22 7.79
C ASN A 4 4.26 -15.83 7.76
N ILE A 5 4.71 -15.40 6.60
CA ILE A 5 5.14 -14.02 6.40
C ILE A 5 3.91 -13.17 6.12
N GLY A 6 3.92 -11.92 6.59
CA GLY A 6 2.86 -10.97 6.25
C GLY A 6 1.66 -10.96 7.18
N GLY A 7 1.80 -11.35 8.44
CA GLY A 7 0.76 -11.17 9.45
C GLY A 7 0.33 -9.72 9.53
N TYR A 8 1.28 -8.79 9.51
CA TYR A 8 1.00 -7.41 9.14
C TYR A 8 2.24 -6.73 8.57
N ILE A 9 2.00 -5.71 7.79
CA ILE A 9 3.00 -4.91 7.11
C ILE A 9 2.80 -3.48 7.56
N SER A 10 3.87 -2.75 7.84
CA SER A 10 3.74 -1.34 8.23
C SER A 10 4.59 -0.44 7.35
N ILE A 11 4.08 0.78 7.16
CA ILE A 11 4.80 1.86 6.51
C ILE A 11 4.76 3.08 7.43
N GLY A 12 5.72 3.98 7.26
CA GLY A 12 5.79 5.19 8.06
C GLY A 12 5.09 6.37 7.39
N THR A 13 4.63 7.31 8.21
CA THR A 13 4.08 8.56 7.72
C THR A 13 4.48 9.72 8.62
N ASN A 14 4.59 10.90 8.01
CA ASN A 14 4.81 12.15 8.74
C ASN A 14 3.51 12.93 8.91
N ASN A 15 2.39 12.40 8.39
CA ASN A 15 1.08 13.01 8.51
C ASN A 15 0.02 11.91 8.46
N LEU A 16 -0.37 11.42 9.62
CA LEU A 16 -1.27 10.29 9.72
C LEU A 16 -2.63 10.57 9.08
N GLU A 17 -3.19 11.76 9.26
CA GLU A 17 -4.50 12.09 8.69
C GLU A 17 -4.46 12.15 7.16
N ALA A 18 -3.41 12.74 6.58
CA ALA A 18 -3.27 12.77 5.12
C ALA A 18 -3.05 11.37 4.55
N ALA A 19 -2.21 10.55 5.21
CA ALA A 19 -1.96 9.18 4.80
C ALA A 19 -3.25 8.34 4.87
N ARG A 20 -4.01 8.52 5.96
CA ARG A 20 -5.29 7.84 6.14
C ARG A 20 -6.27 8.20 5.03
N GLU A 21 -6.42 9.48 4.70
CA GLU A 21 -7.32 9.90 3.61
C GLU A 21 -6.92 9.27 2.29
N PHE A 22 -5.63 9.23 2.00
CA PHE A 22 -5.10 8.61 0.78
C PHE A 22 -5.45 7.12 0.72
N TYR A 23 -5.14 6.37 1.79
CA TYR A 23 -5.37 4.92 1.80
C TYR A 23 -6.84 4.54 1.96
N ASP A 24 -7.63 5.36 2.67
CA ASP A 24 -9.09 5.15 2.75
C ASP A 24 -9.69 5.18 1.35
N LYS A 25 -9.32 6.18 0.55
CA LYS A 25 -9.82 6.33 -0.81
C LYS A 25 -9.39 5.16 -1.69
N LEU A 26 -8.13 4.75 -1.58
CA LEU A 26 -7.58 3.67 -2.36
C LEU A 26 -8.25 2.33 -2.02
N PHE A 27 -8.32 2.01 -0.73
CA PHE A 27 -8.79 0.70 -0.28
C PHE A 27 -10.31 0.58 -0.26
N GLU A 28 -11.03 1.69 -0.27
CA GLU A 28 -12.48 1.69 -0.46
C GLU A 28 -12.86 0.98 -1.78
N GLN A 29 -12.03 1.13 -2.79
CA GLN A 29 -12.26 0.51 -4.11
C GLN A 29 -12.26 -1.02 -4.04
N ILE A 30 -11.61 -1.59 -3.06
CA ILE A 30 -11.54 -3.04 -2.88
C ILE A 30 -12.31 -3.52 -1.64
N GLY A 31 -13.17 -2.64 -1.11
CA GLY A 31 -14.04 -2.99 0.00
C GLY A 31 -13.35 -3.14 1.35
N VAL A 32 -12.18 -2.53 1.49
CA VAL A 32 -11.41 -2.60 2.74
C VAL A 32 -11.56 -1.28 3.49
N LYS A 33 -12.06 -1.38 4.74
CA LYS A 33 -12.20 -0.22 5.62
C LYS A 33 -11.06 -0.20 6.63
N GLY A 34 -10.61 1.02 6.93
CA GLY A 34 -9.58 1.21 7.93
C GLY A 34 -10.17 1.39 9.33
N PHE A 35 -9.34 1.21 10.32
CA PHE A 35 -9.69 1.47 11.72
C PHE A 35 -8.45 1.94 12.46
N ARG A 36 -8.67 2.75 13.50
CA ARG A 36 -7.57 3.30 14.28
C ARG A 36 -7.00 2.22 15.20
N GLY A 37 -5.67 2.04 15.15
CA GLY A 37 -4.98 1.13 16.07
C GLY A 37 -4.70 1.81 17.41
N ASN A 38 -4.06 2.99 17.35
CA ASN A 38 -3.81 3.84 18.50
C ASN A 38 -3.61 5.27 17.99
N GLU A 39 -3.05 6.17 18.81
CA GLU A 39 -2.85 7.59 18.42
C GLU A 39 -1.91 7.74 17.23
N ARG A 40 -1.00 6.77 17.02
CA ARG A 40 0.04 6.81 15.99
C ARG A 40 -0.25 5.94 14.80
N SER A 41 -1.35 5.19 14.76
CA SER A 41 -1.52 4.14 13.76
C SER A 41 -2.92 4.00 13.22
N TYR A 42 -3.00 3.51 12.00
CA TYR A 42 -4.23 3.21 11.31
C TYR A 42 -4.04 1.92 10.52
N PHE A 43 -5.04 1.02 10.59
CA PHE A 43 -4.93 -0.34 10.07
C PHE A 43 -5.99 -0.63 9.03
N TYR A 44 -5.64 -1.49 8.06
CA TYR A 44 -6.56 -2.00 7.04
C TYR A 44 -6.40 -3.51 7.00
N LYS A 45 -7.50 -4.24 7.16
CA LYS A 45 -7.43 -5.71 7.12
C LYS A 45 -7.79 -6.23 5.74
N PHE A 46 -6.85 -6.96 5.14
CA PHE A 46 -7.04 -7.65 3.88
C PHE A 46 -7.48 -9.08 4.21
N VAL A 47 -8.80 -9.29 4.18
CA VAL A 47 -9.43 -10.53 4.65
C VAL A 47 -8.96 -11.75 3.86
N LYS A 48 -8.80 -11.60 2.54
CA LYS A 48 -8.41 -12.70 1.65
C LYS A 48 -7.09 -13.35 2.04
N THR A 49 -6.15 -12.58 2.52
CA THR A 49 -4.82 -13.06 2.93
C THR A 49 -4.63 -13.04 4.44
N ASP A 50 -5.64 -12.57 5.18
CA ASP A 50 -5.57 -12.42 6.64
C ASP A 50 -4.35 -11.57 7.06
N THR A 51 -4.12 -10.49 6.34
CA THR A 51 -2.98 -9.61 6.53
C THR A 51 -3.45 -8.20 6.83
N TYR A 52 -2.79 -7.53 7.77
CA TYR A 52 -3.05 -6.13 8.05
C TYR A 52 -2.02 -5.27 7.30
N PHE A 53 -2.49 -4.18 6.73
CA PHE A 53 -1.65 -3.11 6.21
C PHE A 53 -1.79 -1.95 7.19
N ALA A 54 -0.68 -1.48 7.73
CA ALA A 54 -0.70 -0.49 8.80
C ALA A 54 0.12 0.76 8.42
N ILE A 55 -0.39 1.90 8.84
CA ILE A 55 0.30 3.19 8.70
C ILE A 55 0.67 3.64 10.10
N PHE A 56 1.95 4.00 10.31
CA PHE A 56 2.45 4.42 11.62
C PHE A 56 3.17 5.76 11.55
N VAL A 57 2.89 6.62 12.51
CA VAL A 57 3.87 7.63 12.90
C VAL A 57 4.97 6.85 13.63
N PRO A 58 6.26 7.06 13.31
CA PRO A 58 7.32 6.26 13.91
C PRO A 58 7.30 6.24 15.43
N PHE A 59 7.60 5.08 16.01
CA PHE A 59 7.57 4.86 17.45
C PHE A 59 8.47 5.84 18.21
N ASP A 60 9.62 6.18 17.64
CA ASP A 60 10.60 7.06 18.28
C ASP A 60 10.23 8.55 18.14
N GLY A 61 9.13 8.88 17.48
CA GLY A 61 8.68 10.25 17.29
C GLY A 61 9.49 11.06 16.29
N LYS A 62 10.46 10.44 15.65
CA LYS A 62 11.27 11.10 14.63
C LYS A 62 10.58 11.04 13.29
N GLU A 63 11.11 11.79 12.32
CA GLU A 63 10.60 11.81 10.97
C GLU A 63 10.60 10.42 10.34
N ALA A 64 9.50 10.05 9.71
CA ALA A 64 9.43 8.82 8.93
C ALA A 64 10.29 8.96 7.68
N THR A 65 11.05 7.91 7.37
CA THR A 65 11.85 7.83 6.15
C THR A 65 11.51 6.54 5.44
N VAL A 66 11.83 6.48 4.14
CA VAL A 66 11.59 5.28 3.35
C VAL A 66 12.89 4.48 3.24
N GLY A 67 12.77 3.15 3.23
CA GLY A 67 13.93 2.29 3.00
C GLY A 67 14.26 2.22 1.52
N ASN A 68 15.53 2.42 1.18
CA ASN A 68 15.95 2.22 -0.19
C ASN A 68 15.93 0.73 -0.52
N GLY A 69 15.06 0.33 -1.45
CA GLY A 69 14.83 -1.08 -1.76
C GLY A 69 13.59 -1.67 -1.11
N SER A 70 12.95 -0.94 -0.18
CA SER A 70 11.72 -1.39 0.45
C SER A 70 10.52 -1.12 -0.44
N MET A 71 9.58 -2.08 -0.49
CA MET A 71 8.39 -1.96 -1.32
C MET A 71 7.30 -2.88 -0.78
N THR A 72 6.06 -2.45 -0.85
CA THR A 72 4.91 -3.29 -0.52
C THR A 72 4.15 -3.63 -1.79
N GLY A 73 3.89 -4.92 -2.00
CA GLY A 73 3.11 -5.39 -3.14
C GLY A 73 1.68 -5.70 -2.75
N ILE A 74 0.75 -5.19 -3.54
CA ILE A 74 -0.68 -5.48 -3.40
C ILE A 74 -1.12 -6.16 -4.69
N THR A 75 -1.63 -7.39 -4.57
CA THR A 75 -2.01 -8.18 -5.74
C THR A 75 -3.48 -8.07 -6.05
N PHE A 76 -3.79 -8.11 -7.32
CA PHE A 76 -5.15 -8.04 -7.87
C PHE A 76 -5.38 -9.22 -8.81
N ASP A 77 -6.64 -9.49 -9.11
CA ASP A 77 -7.02 -10.64 -9.94
C ASP A 77 -7.01 -10.34 -11.44
N SER A 78 -6.96 -9.06 -11.81
CA SER A 78 -7.00 -8.68 -13.22
C SER A 78 -6.12 -7.48 -13.52
N ILE A 79 -5.71 -7.38 -14.78
CA ILE A 79 -4.97 -6.23 -15.31
C ILE A 79 -5.80 -4.96 -15.18
N GLU A 80 -7.10 -5.05 -15.44
CA GLU A 80 -8.02 -3.91 -15.37
C GLU A 80 -8.06 -3.32 -13.97
N GLU A 81 -8.06 -4.17 -12.95
CA GLU A 81 -8.02 -3.73 -11.55
C GLU A 81 -6.71 -3.03 -11.21
N VAL A 82 -5.59 -3.56 -11.69
CA VAL A 82 -4.27 -2.93 -11.51
C VAL A 82 -4.27 -1.52 -12.12
N ASN A 83 -4.76 -1.40 -13.36
CA ASN A 83 -4.81 -0.10 -14.03
C ASN A 83 -5.71 0.89 -13.29
N GLN A 84 -6.86 0.40 -12.81
CA GLN A 84 -7.82 1.25 -12.10
C GLN A 84 -7.26 1.76 -10.77
N ILE A 85 -6.70 0.88 -9.96
CA ILE A 85 -6.16 1.28 -8.65
C ILE A 85 -4.95 2.21 -8.80
N TYR A 86 -4.10 1.95 -9.79
CA TYR A 86 -2.98 2.84 -10.10
C TYR A 86 -3.49 4.25 -10.42
N GLN A 87 -4.49 4.36 -11.29
CA GLN A 87 -5.03 5.66 -11.68
C GLN A 87 -5.65 6.41 -10.49
N ILE A 88 -6.36 5.69 -9.63
CA ILE A 88 -6.94 6.28 -8.42
C ILE A 88 -5.83 6.81 -7.50
N ALA A 89 -4.73 6.05 -7.35
CA ALA A 89 -3.60 6.48 -6.55
C ALA A 89 -2.97 7.77 -7.09
N ILE A 90 -2.76 7.85 -8.40
CA ILE A 90 -2.20 9.04 -9.04
C ILE A 90 -3.14 10.25 -8.83
N GLU A 91 -4.43 10.06 -9.02
CA GLU A 91 -5.42 11.12 -8.82
C GLU A 91 -5.52 11.55 -7.36
N SER A 92 -5.10 10.71 -6.45
CA SER A 92 -5.11 10.98 -5.01
C SER A 92 -3.81 11.59 -4.49
N GLY A 93 -2.83 11.83 -5.37
CA GLY A 93 -1.60 12.50 -5.01
C GLY A 93 -0.34 11.66 -5.04
N ALA A 94 -0.43 10.38 -5.39
CA ALA A 94 0.75 9.52 -5.50
C ALA A 94 1.61 9.96 -6.69
N LEU A 95 2.91 9.68 -6.58
CA LEU A 95 3.84 9.90 -7.68
C LEU A 95 4.02 8.60 -8.47
N ASP A 96 4.10 8.73 -9.79
CA ASP A 96 4.39 7.61 -10.67
C ASP A 96 5.85 7.15 -10.49
N GLU A 97 6.04 5.83 -10.33
CA GLU A 97 7.35 5.17 -10.30
C GLU A 97 7.47 4.12 -11.38
N GLY A 98 6.46 3.99 -12.22
CA GLY A 98 6.42 3.04 -13.32
C GLY A 98 4.98 2.70 -13.68
N LYS A 99 4.52 3.14 -14.84
CA LYS A 99 3.15 2.90 -15.28
C LYS A 99 2.85 1.41 -15.40
N PRO A 100 1.59 1.00 -15.21
CA PRO A 100 1.22 -0.40 -15.33
C PRO A 100 1.58 -0.96 -16.70
N GLU A 101 2.32 -2.06 -16.70
CA GLU A 101 2.68 -2.79 -17.92
C GLU A 101 3.12 -4.21 -17.58
N GLN A 102 3.20 -5.06 -18.58
CA GLN A 102 3.74 -6.40 -18.43
C GLN A 102 5.26 -6.29 -18.24
N LYS A 103 5.74 -6.72 -17.08
CA LYS A 103 7.16 -6.65 -16.73
C LYS A 103 7.88 -7.96 -17.03
N MET A 104 7.19 -9.08 -16.76
CA MET A 104 7.66 -10.44 -17.01
C MET A 104 6.45 -11.27 -17.42
N ASP A 105 6.66 -12.48 -17.90
CA ASP A 105 5.58 -13.36 -18.39
C ASP A 105 4.44 -13.52 -17.36
N THR A 106 4.77 -13.52 -16.08
CA THR A 106 3.81 -13.75 -14.99
C THR A 106 3.66 -12.55 -14.06
N PHE A 107 4.07 -11.37 -14.51
CA PHE A 107 4.01 -10.19 -13.67
C PHE A 107 3.62 -8.95 -14.46
N TYR A 108 2.42 -8.44 -14.16
CA TYR A 108 1.93 -7.17 -14.66
C TYR A 108 1.84 -6.23 -13.48
N GLY A 109 2.43 -5.05 -13.56
CA GLY A 109 2.44 -4.16 -12.41
C GLY A 109 2.69 -2.71 -12.72
N GLY A 110 2.19 -1.87 -11.81
CA GLY A 110 2.44 -0.43 -11.80
C GLY A 110 2.95 -0.01 -10.44
N TYR A 111 3.86 0.94 -10.42
CA TYR A 111 4.58 1.37 -9.22
C TYR A 111 4.26 2.82 -8.90
N ILE A 112 4.06 3.08 -7.60
CA ILE A 112 3.81 4.44 -7.12
C ILE A 112 4.65 4.72 -5.86
N ARG A 113 4.78 6.02 -5.56
CA ARG A 113 5.18 6.48 -4.23
C ARG A 113 3.97 7.13 -3.59
N ASP A 114 3.69 6.77 -2.34
CA ASP A 114 2.60 7.40 -1.61
C ASP A 114 2.99 8.83 -1.18
N LEU A 115 2.16 9.48 -0.37
CA LEU A 115 2.38 10.87 0.04
C LEU A 115 3.65 11.06 0.87
N ASP A 116 4.14 10.00 1.50
CA ASP A 116 5.37 10.01 2.31
C ASP A 116 6.56 9.45 1.56
N GLY A 117 6.38 9.01 0.31
CA GLY A 117 7.42 8.43 -0.51
C GLY A 117 7.58 6.92 -0.37
N ASN A 118 6.70 6.25 0.35
CA ASN A 118 6.73 4.78 0.43
C ASN A 118 6.38 4.19 -0.93
N LYS A 119 7.15 3.19 -1.35
CA LYS A 119 6.95 2.54 -2.65
C LYS A 119 5.97 1.40 -2.54
N LEU A 120 4.98 1.41 -3.43
CA LEU A 120 4.03 0.30 -3.58
C LEU A 120 4.04 -0.17 -5.03
N VAL A 121 3.78 -1.47 -5.21
CA VAL A 121 3.48 -2.01 -6.53
C VAL A 121 2.07 -2.61 -6.49
N PHE A 122 1.25 -2.23 -7.47
CA PHE A 122 -0.03 -2.87 -7.71
C PHE A 122 0.18 -3.86 -8.83
N CYS A 123 -0.11 -5.13 -8.60
CA CYS A 123 0.28 -6.13 -9.57
C CYS A 123 -0.71 -7.28 -9.68
N LYS A 124 -0.65 -7.94 -10.85
CA LYS A 124 -1.29 -9.22 -11.08
C LYS A 124 -0.17 -10.21 -11.36
N MET A 125 -0.17 -11.30 -10.63
CA MET A 125 0.82 -12.37 -10.76
C MET A 125 0.14 -13.61 -11.35
N GLY A 126 0.80 -14.24 -12.29
CA GLY A 126 0.27 -15.45 -12.94
C GLY A 126 -0.41 -15.27 -14.29
#